data_1a08810e856234dd199ef8d5dde7c014
#
_entry.id   1a08810e856234dd199ef8d5dde7c014
#
_cell.length_a   1.000
_cell.length_b   1.000
_cell.length_c   1.000
_cell.angle_alpha   90.00
_cell.angle_beta   90.00
_cell.angle_gamma   90.00
#
_symmetry.space_group_name_H-M   'P 1'
#
loop_
_entity.id
_entity.type
_entity.pdbx_description
1 polymer ?
#
loop_
_entity_poly.entity_id
_entity_poly.type
_entity_poly.pdbx_seq_one_letter_code
_entity_poly.pdbx_strand_id
1 'polypeptide(L)'
;MTCDELIPAVQSWNGGVAVSCHAQPNASKTAIAGMYGTELKVSLKTPPVDGKANKELCRFFADIFGLPNSSVQLLSGQTSRKKRIFIPVARETFLQKIVSWK
;
A
#
# COMPACT_ATOMS: atom_id res chain seq x y z
N MET A 1 -11.42 -3.82 -9.33
CA MET A 1 -10.33 -4.76 -8.99
C MET A 1 -10.92 -5.96 -8.26
N THR A 2 -10.50 -7.15 -8.61
CA THR A 2 -10.95 -8.38 -7.95
C THR A 2 -9.88 -8.87 -6.98
N CYS A 3 -10.27 -9.78 -6.08
CA CYS A 3 -9.30 -10.44 -5.19
C CYS A 3 -8.20 -11.14 -5.97
N ASP A 4 -8.58 -11.86 -7.05
CA ASP A 4 -7.61 -12.59 -7.87
C ASP A 4 -6.56 -11.67 -8.49
N GLU A 5 -6.96 -10.49 -8.94
CA GLU A 5 -6.03 -9.50 -9.49
C GLU A 5 -5.06 -8.98 -8.44
N LEU A 6 -5.52 -8.84 -7.21
CA LEU A 6 -4.76 -8.28 -6.10
C LEU A 6 -3.80 -9.30 -5.46
N ILE A 7 -4.13 -10.59 -5.51
CA ILE A 7 -3.35 -11.66 -4.86
C ILE A 7 -1.84 -11.57 -5.14
N PRO A 8 -1.37 -11.36 -6.38
CA PRO A 8 0.07 -11.32 -6.64
C PRO A 8 0.83 -10.23 -5.89
N ALA A 9 0.15 -9.16 -5.47
CA ALA A 9 0.77 -8.06 -4.75
C ALA A 9 0.85 -8.30 -3.24
N VAL A 10 0.19 -9.33 -2.72
CA VAL A 10 -0.03 -9.51 -1.28
C VAL A 10 0.50 -10.86 -0.83
N GLN A 11 1.42 -10.86 0.14
CA GLN A 11 1.99 -12.09 0.70
C GLN A 11 1.81 -12.08 2.21
N SER A 12 1.41 -13.23 2.78
CA SER A 12 1.45 -13.40 4.23
C SER A 12 2.90 -13.32 4.69
N TRP A 13 3.17 -12.51 5.69
CA TRP A 13 4.53 -12.27 6.15
C TRP A 13 4.53 -11.78 7.58
N ASN A 14 5.35 -12.40 8.43
CA ASN A 14 5.65 -11.95 9.79
C ASN A 14 4.41 -11.57 10.63
N GLY A 15 3.36 -12.39 10.57
CA GLY A 15 2.13 -12.16 11.33
C GLY A 15 1.18 -11.14 10.71
N GLY A 16 1.46 -10.69 9.50
CA GLY A 16 0.62 -9.76 8.74
C GLY A 16 0.76 -9.99 7.26
N VAL A 17 0.79 -8.91 6.48
CA VAL A 17 1.00 -8.99 5.04
C VAL A 17 2.14 -8.06 4.60
N ALA A 18 2.88 -8.51 3.59
CA ALA A 18 3.81 -7.68 2.84
C ALA A 18 3.14 -7.38 1.50
N VAL A 19 3.00 -6.10 1.17
CA VAL A 19 2.29 -5.66 -0.02
C VAL A 19 3.25 -4.96 -0.96
N SER A 20 3.29 -5.42 -2.21
CA SER A 20 4.07 -4.78 -3.26
C SER A 20 3.24 -3.66 -3.87
N CYS A 21 3.72 -2.42 -3.75
CA CYS A 21 3.02 -1.23 -4.21
C CYS A 21 3.81 -0.51 -5.28
N HIS A 22 3.09 0.07 -6.24
CA HIS A 22 3.64 1.02 -7.18
C HIS A 22 3.14 2.40 -6.77
N ALA A 23 4.03 3.21 -6.21
CA ALA A 23 3.67 4.54 -5.70
C ALA A 23 3.76 5.57 -6.82
N GLN A 24 2.72 6.38 -6.96
CA GLN A 24 2.69 7.47 -7.93
C GLN A 24 2.47 8.79 -7.19
N PRO A 25 3.54 9.52 -6.89
CA PRO A 25 3.42 10.80 -6.19
C PRO A 25 2.90 11.90 -7.12
N ASN A 26 2.69 13.08 -6.56
CA ASN A 26 2.23 14.26 -7.30
C ASN A 26 0.83 14.08 -7.91
N ALA A 27 0.01 13.26 -7.27
CA ALA A 27 -1.40 13.07 -7.66
C ALA A 27 -2.28 14.11 -6.97
N SER A 28 -3.50 14.30 -7.49
CA SER A 28 -4.46 15.22 -6.91
C SER A 28 -5.03 14.73 -5.58
N LYS A 29 -5.01 13.40 -5.36
CA LYS A 29 -5.45 12.80 -4.10
C LYS A 29 -4.73 11.48 -3.87
N THR A 30 -4.69 11.05 -2.59
CA THR A 30 -4.17 9.74 -2.22
C THR A 30 -5.29 8.72 -2.35
N ALA A 31 -5.06 7.68 -3.14
CA ALA A 31 -6.10 6.70 -3.45
C ALA A 31 -5.51 5.41 -4.02
N ILE A 32 -6.26 4.32 -3.88
CA ILE A 32 -5.98 3.08 -4.61
C ILE A 32 -6.35 3.33 -6.07
N ALA A 33 -5.40 3.12 -6.97
CA ALA A 33 -5.59 3.41 -8.40
C ALA A 33 -5.72 2.15 -9.26
N GLY A 34 -5.73 0.96 -8.66
CA GLY A 34 -5.83 -0.31 -9.37
C GLY A 34 -4.53 -1.09 -9.31
N MET A 35 -4.27 -1.89 -10.34
CA MET A 35 -3.04 -2.69 -10.42
C MET A 35 -2.11 -2.12 -11.48
N TYR A 36 -0.83 -2.28 -11.22
CA TYR A 36 0.25 -1.98 -12.17
C TYR A 36 1.08 -3.26 -12.28
N GLY A 37 0.75 -4.09 -13.27
CA GLY A 37 1.32 -5.43 -13.33
C GLY A 37 0.91 -6.24 -12.11
N THR A 38 1.89 -6.72 -11.35
CA THR A 38 1.67 -7.48 -10.12
C THR A 38 1.77 -6.61 -8.86
N GLU A 39 1.76 -5.29 -9.02
CA GLU A 39 1.86 -4.34 -7.91
C GLU A 39 0.55 -3.58 -7.74
N LEU A 40 0.19 -3.29 -6.51
CA LEU A 40 -0.95 -2.43 -6.22
C LEU A 40 -0.55 -0.97 -6.45
N LYS A 41 -1.21 -0.32 -7.39
CA LYS A 41 -0.92 1.07 -7.72
C LYS A 41 -1.62 2.00 -6.73
N VAL A 42 -0.84 2.87 -6.08
CA VAL A 42 -1.35 3.84 -5.11
C VAL A 42 -0.92 5.23 -5.54
N SER A 43 -1.90 6.08 -5.79
CA SER A 43 -1.66 7.50 -6.05
C SER A 43 -1.45 8.22 -4.72
N LEU A 44 -0.48 9.12 -4.67
CA LEU A 44 -0.12 9.84 -3.45
C LEU A 44 -0.16 11.34 -3.71
N LYS A 45 -0.90 12.05 -2.88
CA LYS A 45 -0.94 13.52 -2.90
C LYS A 45 0.25 14.06 -2.11
N THR A 46 1.45 13.87 -2.67
CA THR A 46 2.69 14.37 -2.08
C THR A 46 3.60 14.83 -3.20
N PRO A 47 4.54 15.75 -2.93
CA PRO A 47 5.60 16.02 -3.90
C PRO A 47 6.45 14.75 -4.09
N PRO A 48 7.17 14.62 -5.22
CA PRO A 48 8.01 13.45 -5.48
C PRO A 48 9.30 13.50 -4.66
N VAL A 49 9.15 13.60 -3.35
CA VAL A 49 10.23 13.58 -2.36
C VAL A 49 10.07 12.29 -1.58
N ASP A 50 11.07 11.43 -1.62
CA ASP A 50 10.98 10.05 -1.14
C ASP A 50 10.45 9.90 0.28
N GLY A 51 10.98 10.67 1.22
CA GLY A 51 10.54 10.59 2.61
C GLY A 51 9.07 10.93 2.80
N LYS A 52 8.55 11.89 2.04
CA LYS A 52 7.13 12.28 2.12
C LYS A 52 6.22 11.23 1.50
N ALA A 53 6.61 10.68 0.36
CA ALA A 53 5.85 9.62 -0.30
C ALA A 53 5.76 8.38 0.59
N ASN A 54 6.86 7.99 1.23
CA ASN A 54 6.91 6.84 2.12
C ASN A 54 5.97 7.02 3.32
N LYS A 55 6.00 8.19 3.94
CA LYS A 55 5.13 8.49 5.08
C LYS A 55 3.65 8.50 4.69
N GLU A 56 3.33 9.10 3.57
CA GLU A 56 1.95 9.17 3.09
C GLU A 56 1.41 7.77 2.77
N LEU A 57 2.22 6.92 2.14
CA LEU A 57 1.83 5.56 1.83
C LEU A 57 1.49 4.77 3.11
N CYS A 58 2.36 4.83 4.10
CA CYS A 58 2.13 4.14 5.37
C CYS A 58 0.91 4.70 6.10
N ARG A 59 0.77 6.03 6.15
CA ARG A 59 -0.38 6.69 6.78
C ARG A 59 -1.69 6.26 6.12
N PHE A 60 -1.71 6.23 4.79
CA PHE A 60 -2.89 5.87 4.02
C PHE A 60 -3.39 4.47 4.38
N PHE A 61 -2.50 3.49 4.41
CA PHE A 61 -2.89 2.13 4.78
C PHE A 61 -3.25 2.01 6.26
N ALA A 62 -2.55 2.71 7.14
CA ALA A 62 -2.92 2.74 8.56
C ALA A 62 -4.34 3.27 8.75
N ASP A 63 -4.69 4.33 8.04
CA ASP A 63 -6.04 4.91 8.10
C ASP A 63 -7.11 3.93 7.61
N ILE A 64 -6.85 3.23 6.49
CA ILE A 64 -7.80 2.26 5.94
C ILE A 64 -8.15 1.18 6.96
N PHE A 65 -7.16 0.70 7.71
CA PHE A 65 -7.33 -0.41 8.63
C PHE A 65 -7.52 0.02 10.10
N GLY A 66 -7.58 1.34 10.35
CA GLY A 66 -7.73 1.83 11.72
C GLY A 66 -6.55 1.52 12.63
N LEU A 67 -5.34 1.55 12.08
CA LEU A 67 -4.11 1.19 12.79
C LEU A 67 -3.29 2.44 13.13
N PRO A 68 -2.44 2.36 14.18
CA PRO A 68 -1.44 3.39 14.41
C PRO A 68 -0.47 3.48 13.23
N ASN A 69 -0.05 4.67 12.86
CA ASN A 69 0.90 4.86 11.74
C ASN A 69 2.19 4.06 11.94
N SER A 70 2.65 3.94 13.17
CA SER A 70 3.89 3.22 13.49
C SER A 70 3.81 1.73 13.26
N SER A 71 2.60 1.15 13.12
CA SER A 71 2.42 -0.28 12.90
C SER A 71 2.56 -0.67 11.43
N VAL A 72 2.47 0.29 10.51
CA VAL A 72 2.67 0.08 9.08
C VAL A 72 4.10 0.50 8.74
N GLN A 73 4.87 -0.41 8.15
CA GLN A 73 6.31 -0.19 7.95
C GLN A 73 6.69 -0.36 6.49
N LEU A 74 7.59 0.50 6.03
CA LEU A 74 8.22 0.34 4.74
C LEU A 74 9.32 -0.73 4.86
N LEU A 75 9.21 -1.81 4.11
CA LEU A 75 10.18 -2.90 4.09
C LEU A 75 11.31 -2.65 3.10
N SER A 76 11.00 -2.07 1.94
CA SER A 76 11.98 -1.77 0.91
C SER A 76 11.44 -0.70 -0.04
N GLY A 77 12.33 -0.14 -0.86
CA GLY A 77 11.95 0.83 -1.88
C GLY A 77 11.93 2.27 -1.37
N GLN A 78 12.83 2.64 -0.46
CA GLN A 78 12.89 3.97 0.13
C GLN A 78 13.00 5.08 -0.93
N THR A 79 13.73 4.82 -2.01
CA THR A 79 13.97 5.80 -3.07
C THR A 79 13.42 5.35 -4.42
N SER A 80 12.51 4.40 -4.43
CA SER A 80 11.95 3.79 -5.63
C SER A 80 10.44 3.98 -5.66
N ARG A 81 9.83 3.95 -6.85
CA ARG A 81 8.38 3.89 -6.99
C ARG A 81 7.84 2.53 -6.59
N LYS A 82 8.62 1.48 -6.76
CA LYS A 82 8.27 0.15 -6.29
C LYS A 82 8.62 0.06 -4.81
N LYS A 83 7.60 -0.04 -3.97
CA LYS A 83 7.74 -0.08 -2.52
C LYS A 83 7.08 -1.33 -1.98
N ARG A 84 7.67 -1.88 -0.92
CA ARG A 84 7.10 -3.02 -0.23
C ARG A 84 6.81 -2.61 1.20
N ILE A 85 5.56 -2.78 1.63
CA ILE A 85 5.12 -2.35 2.96
C ILE A 85 4.59 -3.53 3.76
N PHE A 86 4.76 -3.43 5.08
CA PHE A 86 4.20 -4.37 6.04
C PHE A 86 2.98 -3.76 6.70
N ILE A 87 1.88 -4.53 6.75
CA ILE A 87 0.65 -4.15 7.43
C ILE A 87 0.25 -5.31 8.35
N PRO A 88 0.06 -5.09 9.66
CA PRO A 88 -0.22 -6.16 10.60
C PRO A 88 -1.71 -6.56 10.59
N VAL A 89 -2.19 -7.03 9.46
CA VAL A 89 -3.55 -7.55 9.31
C VAL A 89 -3.50 -8.88 8.59
N ALA A 90 -4.52 -9.72 8.78
CA ALA A 90 -4.62 -10.97 8.06
C ALA A 90 -4.73 -10.71 6.55
N ARG A 91 -4.15 -11.60 5.74
CA ARG A 91 -4.16 -11.48 4.29
C ARG A 91 -5.57 -11.34 3.75
N GLU A 92 -6.50 -12.13 4.22
CA GLU A 92 -7.89 -12.09 3.78
C GLU A 92 -8.57 -10.77 4.13
N THR A 93 -8.30 -10.25 5.33
CA THR A 93 -8.79 -8.94 5.74
C THR A 93 -8.28 -7.85 4.80
N PHE A 94 -7.01 -7.91 4.46
CA PHE A 94 -6.41 -6.95 3.51
C PHE A 94 -7.10 -7.02 2.15
N LEU A 95 -7.22 -8.23 1.60
CA LEU A 95 -7.81 -8.44 0.28
C LEU A 95 -9.23 -7.89 0.21
N GLN A 96 -10.08 -8.22 1.19
CA GLN A 96 -11.46 -7.79 1.22
C GLN A 96 -11.58 -6.27 1.34
N LYS A 97 -10.79 -5.67 2.21
CA LYS A 97 -10.86 -4.23 2.47
C LYS A 97 -10.43 -3.43 1.24
N ILE A 98 -9.37 -3.86 0.57
CA ILE A 98 -8.86 -3.14 -0.59
C ILE A 98 -9.80 -3.30 -1.80
N VAL A 99 -10.33 -4.48 -2.02
CA VAL A 99 -11.27 -4.72 -3.13
C VAL A 99 -12.54 -3.87 -2.96
N SER A 100 -12.99 -3.68 -1.73
CA SER A 100 -14.17 -2.87 -1.43
C SER A 100 -13.86 -1.39 -1.17
N TRP A 101 -12.61 -0.97 -1.25
CA TRP A 101 -12.22 0.40 -0.99
C TRP A 101 -12.76 1.36 -2.05
N LYS A 102 -13.19 2.54 -1.58
CA LYS A 102 -13.76 3.58 -2.46
C LYS A 102 -13.16 4.95 -2.22
#